data_3992efb95656ea7dd3bbd07dda769dd8
#
_entry.id   3992efb95656ea7dd3bbd07dda769dd8
#
_cell.length_a   1.000
_cell.length_b   1.000
_cell.length_c   1.000
_cell.angle_alpha   90.00
_cell.angle_beta   90.00
_cell.angle_gamma   90.00
#
_symmetry.space_group_name_H-M   'P 1'
#
loop_
_entity.id
_entity.type
_entity.pdbx_description
1 polymer ?
#
loop_
_entity_poly.entity_id
_entity_poly.type
_entity_poly.pdbx_seq_one_letter_code
_entity_poly.pdbx_strand_id
1 'polypeptide(L)'
;MMRLKALLALLMALVLCLPGLAEDALKTEAETFFGRHGALHVSGTGLADAAGAPVQLRGVSTHGLAWFPEFVNEGAFRTIRDDWGANAVRLAMYTCESGGYMTDGDRDALEALIDKGVDLCGQLGMYAIIDWHILSDGDPHTHADAAEDFFRRMSARYADRPHVLYELCNEPNGKGVNWPVVRDYAERIIPVIRANAPEAVIICGTPDWSQDVDAVAADPIDDANTIYALHFYAASHRIALRGRVKKALEAGTPVFVSEFNICDASGGGAIDEKSAAAWRELIGDYNLSYMAWSLSNADETAALIRADCPKTSDWTEDELSETGRWLREVMREDGEKY
;
A
#
# COMPACT_ATOMS: atom_id res chain seq x y z
N MET A 1 -10.58 23.41 60.88
CA MET A 1 -10.45 22.21 60.00
C MET A 1 -11.65 21.92 59.06
N MET A 2 -12.81 22.55 59.24
CA MET A 2 -14.00 22.34 58.39
C MET A 2 -14.06 23.17 57.09
N ARG A 3 -13.31 24.28 56.96
CA ARG A 3 -13.34 25.14 55.75
C ARG A 3 -12.40 24.71 54.64
N LEU A 4 -11.43 23.83 54.91
CA LEU A 4 -10.50 23.33 53.88
C LEU A 4 -11.03 22.13 53.12
N LYS A 5 -11.98 21.36 53.72
CA LYS A 5 -12.61 20.20 53.03
C LYS A 5 -13.69 20.62 52.03
N ALA A 6 -14.32 21.79 52.20
CA ALA A 6 -15.32 22.30 51.24
C ALA A 6 -14.67 22.89 49.97
N LEU A 7 -13.44 23.38 50.04
CA LEU A 7 -12.74 23.93 48.87
C LEU A 7 -12.20 22.83 47.94
N LEU A 8 -11.80 21.65 48.49
CA LEU A 8 -11.36 20.51 47.68
C LEU A 8 -12.50 19.82 46.97
N ALA A 9 -13.70 19.82 47.54
CA ALA A 9 -14.90 19.24 46.91
C ALA A 9 -15.44 20.11 45.75
N LEU A 10 -15.24 21.42 45.79
CA LEU A 10 -15.65 22.32 44.72
C LEU A 10 -14.70 22.34 43.53
N LEU A 11 -13.39 22.03 43.74
CA LEU A 11 -12.42 21.87 42.63
C LEU A 11 -12.60 20.54 41.90
N MET A 12 -13.11 19.49 42.56
CA MET A 12 -13.40 18.21 41.90
C MET A 12 -14.70 18.19 41.08
N ALA A 13 -15.64 19.10 41.37
CA ALA A 13 -16.91 19.19 40.64
C ALA A 13 -16.82 20.07 39.38
N LEU A 14 -15.78 20.89 39.23
CA LEU A 14 -15.63 21.81 38.07
C LEU A 14 -14.87 21.17 36.89
N VAL A 15 -14.33 19.97 37.06
CA VAL A 15 -13.64 19.23 35.96
C VAL A 15 -14.62 18.34 35.16
N LEU A 16 -15.89 18.22 35.59
CA LEU A 16 -16.87 17.29 35.01
C LEU A 16 -17.91 17.95 34.06
N CYS A 17 -17.74 19.22 33.67
CA CYS A 17 -18.68 19.88 32.75
C CYS A 17 -17.96 20.76 31.72
N LEU A 18 -17.10 20.17 30.91
CA LEU A 18 -16.76 20.69 29.59
C LEU A 18 -17.39 19.74 28.56
N PRO A 19 -18.45 20.14 27.86
CA PRO A 19 -18.95 19.33 26.76
C PRO A 19 -18.03 19.57 25.54
N GLY A 20 -17.44 18.47 25.01
CA GLY A 20 -16.93 18.43 23.66
C GLY A 20 -15.44 18.59 23.44
N LEU A 21 -14.60 17.95 24.25
CA LEU A 21 -13.36 17.37 23.75
C LEU A 21 -13.61 15.85 23.77
N ALA A 22 -14.04 15.28 22.65
CA ALA A 22 -13.78 13.89 22.41
C ALA A 22 -12.26 13.77 22.49
N GLU A 23 -11.74 13.23 23.59
CA GLU A 23 -10.41 12.66 23.61
C GLU A 23 -10.44 11.60 22.50
N ASP A 24 -9.82 11.90 21.36
CA ASP A 24 -9.29 10.90 20.48
C ASP A 24 -8.31 10.09 21.31
N ALA A 25 -8.82 9.10 22.02
CA ALA A 25 -8.00 8.17 22.77
C ALA A 25 -7.09 7.52 21.72
N LEU A 26 -5.82 7.92 21.69
CA LEU A 26 -4.80 7.25 20.91
C LEU A 26 -4.93 5.76 21.21
N LYS A 27 -5.25 4.96 20.20
CA LYS A 27 -5.29 3.51 20.36
C LYS A 27 -3.98 3.06 20.97
N THR A 28 -4.02 2.21 21.97
CA THR A 28 -2.80 1.59 22.48
C THR A 28 -2.14 0.81 21.35
N GLU A 29 -0.83 0.62 21.39
CA GLU A 29 -0.11 -0.14 20.37
C GLU A 29 -0.77 -1.51 20.10
N ALA A 30 -1.19 -2.23 21.13
CA ALA A 30 -1.88 -3.51 21.05
C ALA A 30 -3.28 -3.43 20.37
N GLU A 31 -3.90 -2.26 20.27
CA GLU A 31 -5.19 -2.05 19.64
C GLU A 31 -5.06 -1.69 18.15
N THR A 32 -3.86 -1.34 17.70
CA THR A 32 -3.60 -1.06 16.28
C THR A 32 -3.58 -2.33 15.46
N PHE A 33 -3.72 -2.21 14.14
CA PHE A 33 -3.67 -3.39 13.26
C PHE A 33 -2.30 -4.07 13.33
N PHE A 34 -1.21 -3.29 13.19
CA PHE A 34 0.14 -3.82 13.34
C PHE A 34 0.40 -4.40 14.73
N GLY A 35 -0.07 -3.75 15.79
CA GLY A 35 0.09 -4.24 17.17
C GLY A 35 -0.55 -5.61 17.42
N ARG A 36 -1.63 -5.93 16.70
CA ARG A 36 -2.29 -7.24 16.77
C ARG A 36 -1.58 -8.32 15.97
N HIS A 37 -1.03 -7.98 14.81
CA HIS A 37 -0.51 -8.95 13.84
C HIS A 37 1.02 -9.02 13.79
N GLY A 38 1.74 -7.93 14.16
CA GLY A 38 3.21 -7.89 14.15
C GLY A 38 3.83 -8.10 12.77
N ALA A 39 4.98 -8.76 12.71
CA ALA A 39 5.63 -9.11 11.46
C ALA A 39 4.78 -10.11 10.65
N LEU A 40 4.68 -9.88 9.34
CA LEU A 40 3.95 -10.76 8.42
C LEU A 40 4.90 -11.68 7.67
N HIS A 41 4.34 -12.78 7.17
CA HIS A 41 5.02 -13.68 6.25
C HIS A 41 4.06 -14.19 5.17
N VAL A 42 4.62 -14.64 4.05
CA VAL A 42 3.85 -15.28 2.97
C VAL A 42 3.39 -16.66 3.43
N SER A 43 2.10 -16.94 3.29
CA SER A 43 1.49 -18.21 3.66
C SER A 43 0.42 -18.61 2.66
N GLY A 44 0.59 -19.75 2.02
CA GLY A 44 -0.31 -20.17 0.94
C GLY A 44 -0.29 -19.15 -0.21
N THR A 45 -1.45 -18.61 -0.54
CA THR A 45 -1.61 -17.63 -1.62
C THR A 45 -1.65 -16.17 -1.16
N GLY A 46 -1.42 -15.90 0.14
CA GLY A 46 -1.51 -14.56 0.73
C GLY A 46 -0.54 -14.34 1.88
N LEU A 47 -0.94 -13.54 2.84
CA LEU A 47 -0.14 -13.19 4.03
C LEU A 47 -0.73 -13.78 5.30
N ALA A 48 0.14 -14.05 6.27
CA ALA A 48 -0.23 -14.45 7.63
C ALA A 48 0.65 -13.73 8.66
N ASP A 49 0.15 -13.64 9.91
CA ASP A 49 0.91 -13.17 11.06
C ASP A 49 1.77 -14.28 11.69
N ALA A 50 2.54 -13.93 12.71
CA ALA A 50 3.42 -14.87 13.39
C ALA A 50 2.69 -16.05 14.05
N ALA A 51 1.38 -15.94 14.30
CA ALA A 51 0.54 -17.03 14.81
C ALA A 51 -0.03 -17.92 13.68
N GLY A 52 0.22 -17.56 12.43
CA GLY A 52 -0.32 -18.24 11.24
C GLY A 52 -1.77 -17.84 10.91
N ALA A 53 -2.31 -16.80 11.54
CA ALA A 53 -3.62 -16.30 11.20
C ALA A 53 -3.54 -15.52 9.86
N PRO A 54 -4.48 -15.76 8.90
CA PRO A 54 -4.51 -15.04 7.64
C PRO A 54 -4.67 -13.53 7.85
N VAL A 55 -3.89 -12.74 7.14
CA VAL A 55 -3.93 -11.28 7.20
C VAL A 55 -4.18 -10.71 5.81
N GLN A 56 -5.12 -9.76 5.72
CA GLN A 56 -5.34 -8.97 4.52
C GLN A 56 -4.89 -7.53 4.75
N LEU A 57 -3.88 -7.07 4.00
CA LEU A 57 -3.56 -5.66 3.92
C LEU A 57 -4.53 -4.97 2.97
N ARG A 58 -5.12 -3.87 3.43
CA ARG A 58 -6.07 -3.04 2.70
C ARG A 58 -5.59 -1.61 2.76
N GLY A 59 -5.35 -1.01 1.63
CA GLY A 59 -4.76 0.32 1.67
C GLY A 59 -4.85 1.09 0.37
N VAL A 60 -4.12 2.17 0.37
CA VAL A 60 -3.98 3.06 -0.78
C VAL A 60 -2.51 3.21 -1.15
N SER A 61 -2.24 3.38 -2.44
CA SER A 61 -0.97 3.93 -2.90
C SER A 61 -0.99 5.45 -2.81
N THR A 62 0.09 6.10 -2.39
CA THR A 62 0.29 7.49 -2.80
C THR A 62 0.29 7.56 -4.33
N HIS A 63 0.01 8.71 -4.90
CA HIS A 63 0.47 9.01 -6.25
C HIS A 63 2.00 9.20 -6.21
N GLY A 64 2.64 9.54 -7.33
CA GLY A 64 4.08 9.80 -7.33
C GLY A 64 4.48 10.78 -6.21
N LEU A 65 5.42 10.37 -5.37
CA LEU A 65 5.87 11.15 -4.21
C LEU A 65 6.36 12.56 -4.59
N ALA A 66 6.94 12.71 -5.79
CA ALA A 66 7.37 14.01 -6.30
C ALA A 66 6.20 14.93 -6.69
N TRP A 67 5.05 14.38 -7.03
CA TRP A 67 3.93 15.14 -7.61
C TRP A 67 2.88 15.53 -6.59
N PHE A 68 2.66 14.67 -5.58
CA PHE A 68 1.66 14.88 -4.53
C PHE A 68 2.25 14.65 -3.13
N PRO A 69 3.40 15.29 -2.79
CA PRO A 69 4.08 15.09 -1.50
C PRO A 69 3.24 15.50 -0.30
N GLU A 70 2.29 16.41 -0.49
CA GLU A 70 1.40 16.93 0.55
C GLU A 70 0.45 15.87 1.11
N PHE A 71 0.15 14.80 0.37
CA PHE A 71 -0.67 13.69 0.86
C PHE A 71 0.09 12.72 1.78
N VAL A 72 1.42 12.81 1.85
CA VAL A 72 2.19 12.12 2.87
C VAL A 72 2.18 12.95 4.16
N ASN A 73 1.07 12.88 4.90
CA ASN A 73 0.89 13.60 6.16
C ASN A 73 0.07 12.78 7.16
N GLU A 74 0.19 13.11 8.46
CA GLU A 74 -0.48 12.39 9.54
C GLU A 74 -2.01 12.43 9.41
N GLY A 75 -2.57 13.58 9.07
CA GLY A 75 -4.02 13.74 8.90
C GLY A 75 -4.58 12.84 7.83
N ALA A 76 -3.90 12.75 6.66
CA ALA A 76 -4.29 11.86 5.56
C ALA A 76 -4.27 10.38 6.00
N PHE A 77 -3.16 9.93 6.59
CA PHE A 77 -3.00 8.53 6.99
C PHE A 77 -3.96 8.15 8.13
N ARG A 78 -4.19 9.08 9.07
CA ARG A 78 -5.20 8.92 10.11
C ARG A 78 -6.61 8.82 9.53
N THR A 79 -6.96 9.68 8.55
CA THR A 79 -8.28 9.65 7.91
C THR A 79 -8.53 8.33 7.20
N ILE A 80 -7.59 7.83 6.39
CA ILE A 80 -7.79 6.55 5.70
C ILE A 80 -7.80 5.35 6.67
N ARG A 81 -7.05 5.41 7.78
CA ARG A 81 -7.08 4.38 8.82
C ARG A 81 -8.40 4.37 9.58
N ASP A 82 -8.79 5.52 10.15
CA ASP A 82 -9.88 5.61 11.12
C ASP A 82 -11.25 5.68 10.47
N ASP A 83 -11.34 6.32 9.30
CA ASP A 83 -12.60 6.51 8.60
C ASP A 83 -12.80 5.48 7.48
N TRP A 84 -11.74 5.09 6.75
CA TRP A 84 -11.87 4.14 5.64
C TRP A 84 -11.58 2.69 6.05
N GLY A 85 -10.83 2.46 7.14
CA GLY A 85 -10.43 1.13 7.58
C GLY A 85 -9.16 0.61 6.90
N ALA A 86 -8.34 1.51 6.33
CA ALA A 86 -7.04 1.13 5.77
C ALA A 86 -6.08 0.70 6.89
N ASN A 87 -5.22 -0.27 6.57
CA ASN A 87 -4.18 -0.77 7.48
C ASN A 87 -2.78 -0.76 6.85
N ALA A 88 -2.65 -0.27 5.61
CA ALA A 88 -1.38 -0.14 4.91
C ALA A 88 -1.37 1.08 3.97
N VAL A 89 -0.17 1.59 3.68
CA VAL A 89 0.09 2.61 2.66
C VAL A 89 1.25 2.16 1.78
N ARG A 90 1.08 2.29 0.46
CA ARG A 90 2.13 2.09 -0.54
C ARG A 90 2.73 3.45 -0.93
N LEU A 91 4.04 3.57 -0.84
CA LEU A 91 4.80 4.80 -1.10
C LEU A 91 5.43 4.70 -2.50
N ALA A 92 4.75 5.25 -3.51
CA ALA A 92 5.13 5.13 -4.91
C ALA A 92 6.24 6.11 -5.30
N MET A 93 7.49 5.65 -5.35
CA MET A 93 8.63 6.45 -5.73
C MET A 93 8.99 6.21 -7.20
N TYR A 94 8.48 7.05 -8.09
CA TYR A 94 8.80 6.99 -9.53
C TYR A 94 10.29 7.10 -9.80
N THR A 95 10.75 6.36 -10.80
CA THR A 95 12.14 6.29 -11.24
C THR A 95 12.42 7.20 -12.43
N CYS A 96 11.86 6.90 -13.60
CA CYS A 96 12.20 7.58 -14.88
C CYS A 96 11.27 8.74 -15.27
N GLU A 97 10.15 8.92 -14.59
CA GLU A 97 9.22 10.02 -14.87
C GLU A 97 9.80 11.37 -14.42
N SER A 98 9.20 12.48 -14.86
CA SER A 98 9.60 13.82 -14.43
C SER A 98 9.52 13.95 -12.91
N GLY A 99 10.53 14.48 -12.27
CA GLY A 99 10.68 14.50 -10.81
C GLY A 99 11.04 13.14 -10.20
N GLY A 100 11.30 12.14 -11.03
CA GLY A 100 11.63 10.77 -10.57
C GLY A 100 13.07 10.66 -10.05
N TYR A 101 13.31 9.60 -9.29
CA TYR A 101 14.57 9.34 -8.59
C TYR A 101 15.78 9.19 -9.54
N MET A 102 15.56 8.76 -10.78
CA MET A 102 16.59 8.54 -11.79
C MET A 102 16.64 9.65 -12.87
N THR A 103 15.81 10.67 -12.74
CA THR A 103 15.76 11.81 -13.66
C THR A 103 16.18 13.11 -12.96
N ASP A 104 15.27 14.05 -12.81
CA ASP A 104 15.50 15.39 -12.28
C ASP A 104 14.96 15.58 -10.85
N GLY A 105 14.50 14.50 -10.20
CA GLY A 105 13.99 14.52 -8.83
C GLY A 105 15.11 14.72 -7.79
N ASP A 106 14.76 15.41 -6.72
CA ASP A 106 15.62 15.52 -5.53
C ASP A 106 15.55 14.20 -4.73
N ARG A 107 16.58 13.38 -4.86
CA ARG A 107 16.63 12.05 -4.21
C ARG A 107 16.55 12.13 -2.69
N ASP A 108 17.19 13.11 -2.08
CA ASP A 108 17.17 13.27 -0.62
C ASP A 108 15.75 13.65 -0.14
N ALA A 109 15.06 14.52 -0.90
CA ALA A 109 13.68 14.88 -0.60
C ALA A 109 12.71 13.70 -0.80
N LEU A 110 12.91 12.89 -1.86
CA LEU A 110 12.10 11.67 -2.09
C LEU A 110 12.31 10.63 -0.98
N GLU A 111 13.56 10.40 -0.56
CA GLU A 111 13.83 9.49 0.56
C GLU A 111 13.29 10.05 1.89
N ALA A 112 13.33 11.37 2.11
CA ALA A 112 12.70 11.97 3.29
C ALA A 112 11.17 11.80 3.31
N LEU A 113 10.51 11.77 2.15
CA LEU A 113 9.09 11.45 2.05
C LEU A 113 8.82 9.97 2.36
N ILE A 114 9.70 9.05 1.93
CA ILE A 114 9.63 7.64 2.32
C ILE A 114 9.80 7.52 3.84
N ASP A 115 10.84 8.16 4.42
CA ASP A 115 11.07 8.15 5.88
C ASP A 115 9.83 8.63 6.62
N LYS A 116 9.25 9.74 6.18
CA LYS A 116 8.02 10.31 6.77
C LYS A 116 6.85 9.34 6.68
N GLY A 117 6.63 8.71 5.51
CA GLY A 117 5.55 7.74 5.30
C GLY A 117 5.70 6.50 6.17
N VAL A 118 6.91 5.95 6.25
CA VAL A 118 7.24 4.79 7.11
C VAL A 118 7.02 5.11 8.58
N ASP A 119 7.51 6.26 9.04
CA ASP A 119 7.35 6.69 10.44
C ASP A 119 5.87 6.92 10.80
N LEU A 120 5.09 7.55 9.92
CA LEU A 120 3.65 7.75 10.12
C LEU A 120 2.90 6.41 10.17
N CYS A 121 3.20 5.47 9.27
CA CYS A 121 2.61 4.14 9.32
C CYS A 121 2.93 3.45 10.65
N GLY A 122 4.19 3.47 11.11
CA GLY A 122 4.58 2.89 12.38
C GLY A 122 3.85 3.52 13.58
N GLN A 123 3.77 4.86 13.64
CA GLN A 123 3.06 5.60 14.69
C GLN A 123 1.56 5.30 14.70
N LEU A 124 0.97 5.08 13.54
CA LEU A 124 -0.45 4.78 13.38
C LEU A 124 -0.77 3.28 13.46
N GLY A 125 0.25 2.42 13.63
CA GLY A 125 0.09 0.97 13.67
C GLY A 125 -0.41 0.39 12.35
N MET A 126 0.09 0.91 11.24
CA MET A 126 -0.17 0.48 9.86
C MET A 126 1.11 -0.11 9.26
N TYR A 127 0.98 -0.80 8.12
CA TYR A 127 2.11 -1.26 7.32
C TYR A 127 2.47 -0.23 6.25
N ALA A 128 3.76 -0.18 5.88
CA ALA A 128 4.28 0.65 4.80
C ALA A 128 4.89 -0.24 3.71
N ILE A 129 4.58 0.03 2.45
CA ILE A 129 5.21 -0.61 1.29
C ILE A 129 6.10 0.43 0.63
N ILE A 130 7.39 0.16 0.53
CA ILE A 130 8.35 1.00 -0.19
C ILE A 130 8.45 0.46 -1.61
N ASP A 131 7.98 1.24 -2.57
CA ASP A 131 7.87 0.84 -3.96
C ASP A 131 8.89 1.58 -4.84
N TRP A 132 9.78 0.81 -5.47
CA TRP A 132 10.60 1.25 -6.58
C TRP A 132 9.75 1.27 -7.84
N HIS A 133 9.14 2.45 -8.09
CA HIS A 133 8.05 2.61 -9.04
C HIS A 133 8.54 2.79 -10.48
N ILE A 134 8.97 1.69 -11.11
CA ILE A 134 9.30 1.68 -12.54
C ILE A 134 8.04 1.71 -13.39
N LEU A 135 8.06 2.47 -14.49
CA LEU A 135 6.99 2.52 -15.48
C LEU A 135 7.58 2.71 -16.89
N SER A 136 8.07 3.92 -17.21
CA SER A 136 8.74 4.19 -18.49
C SER A 136 10.12 3.54 -18.61
N ASP A 137 10.69 3.07 -17.52
CA ASP A 137 11.90 2.23 -17.53
C ASP A 137 11.71 0.96 -18.36
N GLY A 138 10.51 0.40 -18.31
CA GLY A 138 10.12 -0.84 -18.96
C GLY A 138 10.82 -2.06 -18.35
N ASP A 139 12.09 -2.27 -18.71
CA ASP A 139 12.92 -3.34 -18.18
C ASP A 139 13.46 -2.96 -16.79
N PRO A 140 13.24 -3.76 -15.74
CA PRO A 140 13.74 -3.47 -14.38
C PRO A 140 15.27 -3.41 -14.30
N HIS A 141 16.00 -3.97 -15.27
CA HIS A 141 17.45 -3.86 -15.34
C HIS A 141 17.93 -2.47 -15.78
N THR A 142 17.07 -1.61 -16.31
CA THR A 142 17.46 -0.26 -16.79
C THR A 142 18.22 0.52 -15.72
N HIS A 143 17.79 0.41 -14.44
CA HIS A 143 18.43 1.07 -13.31
C HIS A 143 18.76 0.11 -12.17
N ALA A 144 19.10 -1.14 -12.47
CA ALA A 144 19.32 -2.18 -11.48
C ALA A 144 20.42 -1.85 -10.46
N ASP A 145 21.51 -1.17 -10.86
CA ASP A 145 22.58 -0.75 -9.94
C ASP A 145 22.07 0.28 -8.92
N ALA A 146 21.22 1.20 -9.36
CA ALA A 146 20.63 2.21 -8.49
C ALA A 146 19.57 1.59 -7.57
N ALA A 147 18.76 0.67 -8.08
CA ALA A 147 17.78 -0.09 -7.29
C ALA A 147 18.48 -0.92 -6.20
N GLU A 148 19.58 -1.62 -6.54
CA GLU A 148 20.39 -2.37 -5.57
C GLU A 148 20.91 -1.48 -4.45
N ASP A 149 21.48 -0.30 -4.79
CA ASP A 149 21.97 0.66 -3.81
C ASP A 149 20.82 1.24 -2.95
N PHE A 150 19.69 1.57 -3.57
CA PHE A 150 18.50 2.04 -2.88
C PHE A 150 17.99 1.02 -1.88
N PHE A 151 17.75 -0.21 -2.29
CA PHE A 151 17.25 -1.26 -1.39
C PHE A 151 18.25 -1.65 -0.31
N ARG A 152 19.55 -1.58 -0.57
CA ARG A 152 20.58 -1.76 0.46
C ARG A 152 20.45 -0.71 1.56
N ARG A 153 20.25 0.55 1.21
CA ARG A 153 20.10 1.65 2.17
C ARG A 153 18.76 1.58 2.89
N MET A 154 17.66 1.35 2.16
CA MET A 154 16.31 1.27 2.76
C MET A 154 16.20 0.07 3.71
N SER A 155 16.65 -1.12 3.31
CA SER A 155 16.59 -2.30 4.17
C SER A 155 17.49 -2.19 5.41
N ALA A 156 18.64 -1.53 5.30
CA ALA A 156 19.48 -1.24 6.47
C ALA A 156 18.85 -0.18 7.39
N ARG A 157 18.19 0.85 6.83
CA ARG A 157 17.51 1.91 7.58
C ARG A 157 16.31 1.42 8.38
N TYR A 158 15.61 0.43 7.86
CA TYR A 158 14.39 -0.10 8.47
C TYR A 158 14.53 -1.55 8.95
N ALA A 159 15.76 -2.01 9.22
CA ALA A 159 16.05 -3.39 9.62
C ALA A 159 15.27 -3.85 10.87
N ASP A 160 14.98 -2.93 11.79
CA ASP A 160 14.21 -3.14 13.01
C ASP A 160 12.74 -2.68 12.92
N ARG A 161 12.23 -2.46 11.71
CA ARG A 161 10.87 -1.99 11.42
C ARG A 161 10.03 -3.07 10.72
N PRO A 162 9.49 -4.05 11.45
CA PRO A 162 8.79 -5.19 10.85
C PRO A 162 7.45 -4.85 10.17
N HIS A 163 7.01 -3.60 10.22
CA HIS A 163 5.85 -3.09 9.48
C HIS A 163 6.20 -2.63 8.05
N VAL A 164 7.47 -2.73 7.62
CA VAL A 164 7.93 -2.31 6.30
C VAL A 164 8.01 -3.51 5.35
N LEU A 165 7.37 -3.39 4.19
CA LEU A 165 7.45 -4.29 3.05
C LEU A 165 8.19 -3.59 1.90
N TYR A 166 8.78 -4.36 0.99
CA TYR A 166 9.54 -3.82 -0.14
C TYR A 166 8.95 -4.32 -1.45
N GLU A 167 8.61 -3.41 -2.37
CA GLU A 167 8.18 -3.73 -3.72
C GLU A 167 9.32 -3.43 -4.71
N LEU A 168 9.81 -4.49 -5.37
CA LEU A 168 11.07 -4.44 -6.11
C LEU A 168 10.98 -3.66 -7.42
N CYS A 169 9.84 -3.73 -8.08
CA CYS A 169 9.58 -3.08 -9.36
C CYS A 169 8.06 -3.04 -9.60
N ASN A 170 7.52 -1.85 -9.78
CA ASN A 170 6.09 -1.59 -9.95
C ASN A 170 5.50 -2.34 -11.17
N GLU A 171 5.90 -1.95 -12.36
CA GLU A 171 5.29 -2.41 -13.61
C GLU A 171 6.33 -2.76 -14.67
N PRO A 172 7.01 -3.90 -14.55
CA PRO A 172 7.89 -4.40 -15.62
C PRO A 172 7.11 -4.57 -16.92
N ASN A 173 7.58 -3.91 -17.98
CA ASN A 173 6.86 -3.88 -19.25
C ASN A 173 7.81 -3.74 -20.43
N GLY A 174 7.26 -3.80 -21.65
CA GLY A 174 8.02 -3.60 -22.87
C GLY A 174 8.41 -4.88 -23.59
N LYS A 175 8.96 -4.70 -24.78
CA LYS A 175 9.27 -5.82 -25.66
C LYS A 175 10.44 -6.65 -25.10
N GLY A 176 10.17 -7.90 -24.81
CA GLY A 176 11.17 -8.85 -24.33
C GLY A 176 11.25 -8.96 -22.80
N VAL A 177 10.54 -8.07 -22.07
CA VAL A 177 10.41 -8.17 -20.63
C VAL A 177 9.41 -9.28 -20.31
N ASN A 178 9.93 -10.42 -19.95
CA ASN A 178 9.17 -11.62 -19.58
C ASN A 178 9.59 -12.10 -18.18
N TRP A 179 8.96 -13.15 -17.66
CA TRP A 179 9.24 -13.62 -16.32
C TRP A 179 10.72 -13.94 -16.06
N PRO A 180 11.48 -14.65 -16.93
CA PRO A 180 12.91 -14.83 -16.71
C PRO A 180 13.71 -13.54 -16.54
N VAL A 181 13.37 -12.45 -17.23
CA VAL A 181 14.03 -11.15 -17.10
C VAL A 181 13.71 -10.53 -15.74
N VAL A 182 12.44 -10.51 -15.35
CA VAL A 182 12.02 -9.95 -14.05
C VAL A 182 12.58 -10.80 -12.90
N ARG A 183 12.58 -12.11 -13.04
CA ARG A 183 13.15 -13.03 -12.05
C ARG A 183 14.65 -12.81 -11.85
N ASP A 184 15.43 -12.67 -12.92
CA ASP A 184 16.88 -12.39 -12.85
C ASP A 184 17.17 -11.09 -12.09
N TYR A 185 16.38 -10.03 -12.35
CA TYR A 185 16.45 -8.80 -11.58
C TYR A 185 16.10 -9.01 -10.10
N ALA A 186 15.03 -9.72 -9.81
CA ALA A 186 14.61 -9.98 -8.44
C ALA A 186 15.65 -10.82 -7.66
N GLU A 187 16.24 -11.85 -8.29
CA GLU A 187 17.31 -12.68 -7.72
C GLU A 187 18.59 -11.88 -7.43
N ARG A 188 18.78 -10.74 -8.09
CA ARG A 188 19.85 -9.78 -7.77
C ARG A 188 19.50 -8.91 -6.55
N ILE A 189 18.27 -8.44 -6.42
CA ILE A 189 17.87 -7.46 -5.40
C ILE A 189 17.50 -8.12 -4.08
N ILE A 190 16.80 -9.25 -4.09
CA ILE A 190 16.34 -9.94 -2.89
C ILE A 190 17.47 -10.21 -1.87
N PRO A 191 18.63 -10.74 -2.24
CA PRO A 191 19.74 -10.98 -1.30
C PRO A 191 20.22 -9.71 -0.60
N VAL A 192 20.12 -8.56 -1.27
CA VAL A 192 20.52 -7.26 -0.71
C VAL A 192 19.58 -6.83 0.42
N ILE A 193 18.28 -7.04 0.23
CA ILE A 193 17.26 -6.78 1.28
C ILE A 193 17.42 -7.79 2.41
N ARG A 194 17.56 -9.08 2.10
CA ARG A 194 17.70 -10.18 3.08
C ARG A 194 18.91 -10.01 4.01
N ALA A 195 19.99 -9.39 3.51
CA ALA A 195 21.16 -9.10 4.34
C ALA A 195 20.88 -8.19 5.54
N ASN A 196 19.87 -7.34 5.47
CA ASN A 196 19.49 -6.38 6.52
C ASN A 196 18.12 -6.68 7.15
N ALA A 197 17.17 -7.16 6.36
CA ALA A 197 15.79 -7.44 6.76
C ALA A 197 15.41 -8.87 6.32
N PRO A 198 15.93 -9.92 6.99
CA PRO A 198 15.80 -11.30 6.54
C PRO A 198 14.37 -11.80 6.48
N GLU A 199 13.48 -11.28 7.33
CA GLU A 199 12.08 -11.72 7.44
C GLU A 199 11.08 -10.78 6.73
N ALA A 200 11.55 -9.70 6.09
CA ALA A 200 10.64 -8.76 5.44
C ALA A 200 9.87 -9.41 4.29
N VAL A 201 8.60 -9.09 4.13
CA VAL A 201 7.83 -9.46 2.95
C VAL A 201 8.33 -8.65 1.76
N ILE A 202 8.61 -9.34 0.66
CA ILE A 202 9.04 -8.75 -0.61
C ILE A 202 7.93 -8.94 -1.64
N ILE A 203 7.52 -7.86 -2.29
CA ILE A 203 6.57 -7.86 -3.40
C ILE A 203 7.39 -7.76 -4.70
N CYS A 204 7.27 -8.75 -5.56
CA CYS A 204 7.97 -8.78 -6.84
C CYS A 204 6.98 -8.47 -7.97
N GLY A 205 7.22 -7.43 -8.75
CA GLY A 205 6.46 -7.14 -9.97
C GLY A 205 6.45 -8.33 -10.93
N THR A 206 5.45 -8.41 -11.77
CA THR A 206 5.34 -9.44 -12.80
C THR A 206 5.32 -8.79 -14.19
N PRO A 207 5.61 -9.52 -15.29
CA PRO A 207 5.60 -8.92 -16.63
C PRO A 207 4.24 -8.36 -17.04
N ASP A 208 4.23 -7.62 -18.15
CA ASP A 208 3.02 -7.05 -18.76
C ASP A 208 2.26 -6.11 -17.79
N TRP A 209 3.00 -5.13 -17.22
CA TRP A 209 2.48 -4.18 -16.21
C TRP A 209 1.90 -4.90 -14.98
N SER A 210 2.67 -5.83 -14.44
CA SER A 210 2.30 -6.64 -13.26
C SER A 210 0.97 -7.41 -13.44
N GLN A 211 0.72 -7.94 -14.65
CA GLN A 211 -0.46 -8.75 -14.95
C GLN A 211 -0.17 -10.25 -15.12
N ASP A 212 1.09 -10.64 -15.42
CA ASP A 212 1.46 -12.00 -15.80
C ASP A 212 1.78 -12.90 -14.58
N VAL A 213 0.94 -12.87 -13.55
CA VAL A 213 1.12 -13.68 -12.32
C VAL A 213 1.10 -15.21 -12.60
N ASP A 214 0.45 -15.65 -13.68
CA ASP A 214 0.42 -17.05 -14.06
C ASP A 214 1.74 -17.52 -14.71
N ALA A 215 2.59 -16.61 -15.20
CA ALA A 215 3.93 -16.95 -15.67
C ALA A 215 4.86 -17.39 -14.53
N VAL A 216 4.61 -16.91 -13.31
CA VAL A 216 5.39 -17.23 -12.11
C VAL A 216 5.20 -18.68 -11.66
N ALA A 217 3.99 -19.22 -11.81
CA ALA A 217 3.61 -20.53 -11.27
C ALA A 217 4.52 -21.70 -11.72
N ALA A 218 5.13 -21.58 -12.90
CA ALA A 218 6.00 -22.62 -13.46
C ALA A 218 7.45 -22.55 -12.95
N ASP A 219 7.89 -21.37 -12.49
CA ASP A 219 9.29 -21.11 -12.11
C ASP A 219 9.39 -19.98 -11.07
N PRO A 220 8.85 -20.18 -9.86
CA PRO A 220 8.85 -19.16 -8.82
C PRO A 220 10.27 -18.85 -8.31
N ILE A 221 10.44 -17.69 -7.66
CA ILE A 221 11.67 -17.33 -6.97
C ILE A 221 11.83 -18.25 -5.74
N ASP A 222 13.06 -18.72 -5.50
CA ASP A 222 13.39 -19.52 -4.31
C ASP A 222 13.61 -18.60 -3.08
N ASP A 223 12.54 -17.94 -2.66
CA ASP A 223 12.48 -17.12 -1.45
C ASP A 223 11.10 -17.26 -0.82
N ALA A 224 11.05 -17.80 0.39
CA ALA A 224 9.79 -18.17 1.05
C ALA A 224 8.92 -16.96 1.43
N ASN A 225 9.49 -15.75 1.48
CA ASN A 225 8.77 -14.54 1.90
C ASN A 225 8.63 -13.52 0.76
N THR A 226 8.63 -14.02 -0.49
CA THR A 226 8.31 -13.26 -1.70
C THR A 226 6.89 -13.55 -2.17
N ILE A 227 6.11 -12.50 -2.44
CA ILE A 227 4.76 -12.50 -3.00
C ILE A 227 4.75 -11.69 -4.31
N TYR A 228 3.86 -12.01 -5.24
CA TYR A 228 3.91 -11.48 -6.61
C TYR A 228 2.84 -10.43 -6.84
N ALA A 229 3.25 -9.29 -7.39
CA ALA A 229 2.37 -8.18 -7.70
C ALA A 229 1.38 -8.53 -8.80
N LEU A 230 0.14 -8.15 -8.57
CA LEU A 230 -0.91 -8.09 -9.58
C LEU A 230 -1.42 -6.65 -9.66
N HIS A 231 -1.44 -6.10 -10.89
CA HIS A 231 -2.09 -4.83 -11.16
C HIS A 231 -3.29 -5.03 -12.08
N PHE A 232 -4.37 -4.32 -11.78
CA PHE A 232 -5.53 -4.28 -12.66
C PHE A 232 -6.28 -2.96 -12.58
N TYR A 233 -6.88 -2.58 -13.69
CA TYR A 233 -7.86 -1.50 -13.81
C TYR A 233 -9.16 -2.11 -14.30
N ALA A 234 -10.23 -2.09 -13.49
CA ALA A 234 -11.38 -2.97 -13.68
C ALA A 234 -12.11 -2.76 -15.00
N ALA A 235 -12.11 -1.54 -15.56
CA ALA A 235 -12.75 -1.26 -16.83
C ALA A 235 -11.95 -1.79 -18.03
N SER A 236 -10.62 -1.98 -17.90
CA SER A 236 -9.76 -2.59 -18.93
C SER A 236 -9.59 -4.09 -18.72
N HIS A 237 -9.28 -4.49 -17.49
CA HIS A 237 -8.87 -5.85 -17.13
C HIS A 237 -10.07 -6.64 -16.58
N ARG A 238 -10.63 -7.50 -17.42
CA ARG A 238 -11.90 -8.17 -17.17
C ARG A 238 -11.73 -9.68 -16.95
N ILE A 239 -12.68 -10.47 -17.42
CA ILE A 239 -12.77 -11.91 -17.18
C ILE A 239 -11.51 -12.68 -17.59
N ALA A 240 -10.81 -12.24 -18.64
CA ALA A 240 -9.62 -12.94 -19.12
C ALA A 240 -8.48 -12.87 -18.08
N LEU A 241 -8.19 -11.68 -17.56
CA LEU A 241 -7.17 -11.52 -16.53
C LEU A 241 -7.58 -12.20 -15.23
N ARG A 242 -8.83 -12.03 -14.76
CA ARG A 242 -9.33 -12.74 -13.57
C ARG A 242 -9.18 -14.26 -13.68
N GLY A 243 -9.41 -14.82 -14.86
CA GLY A 243 -9.23 -16.26 -15.13
C GLY A 243 -7.77 -16.70 -15.01
N ARG A 244 -6.82 -15.88 -15.46
CA ARG A 244 -5.38 -16.13 -15.31
C ARG A 244 -4.95 -16.07 -13.84
N VAL A 245 -5.38 -15.03 -13.12
CA VAL A 245 -5.11 -14.87 -11.69
C VAL A 245 -5.65 -16.05 -10.88
N LYS A 246 -6.91 -16.44 -11.12
CA LYS A 246 -7.51 -17.60 -10.45
C LYS A 246 -6.69 -18.87 -10.69
N LYS A 247 -6.25 -19.10 -11.92
CA LYS A 247 -5.40 -20.25 -12.25
C LYS A 247 -4.05 -20.21 -11.50
N ALA A 248 -3.42 -19.02 -11.37
CA ALA A 248 -2.19 -18.87 -10.61
C ALA A 248 -2.40 -19.17 -9.12
N LEU A 249 -3.47 -18.64 -8.53
CA LEU A 249 -3.86 -18.90 -7.13
C LEU A 249 -4.16 -20.39 -6.88
N GLU A 250 -4.88 -21.05 -7.78
CA GLU A 250 -5.17 -22.49 -7.72
C GLU A 250 -3.89 -23.34 -7.85
N ALA A 251 -2.84 -22.82 -8.49
CA ALA A 251 -1.52 -23.42 -8.54
C ALA A 251 -0.66 -23.13 -7.30
N GLY A 252 -1.14 -22.34 -6.35
CA GLY A 252 -0.45 -21.99 -5.11
C GLY A 252 0.45 -20.76 -5.21
N THR A 253 0.37 -19.97 -6.28
CA THR A 253 1.15 -18.74 -6.42
C THR A 253 0.63 -17.68 -5.45
N PRO A 254 1.46 -17.12 -4.53
CA PRO A 254 1.04 -16.04 -3.66
C PRO A 254 0.92 -14.73 -4.45
N VAL A 255 -0.22 -14.02 -4.30
CA VAL A 255 -0.54 -12.82 -5.07
C VAL A 255 -0.91 -11.67 -4.16
N PHE A 256 -0.34 -10.49 -4.43
CA PHE A 256 -0.65 -9.22 -3.81
C PHE A 256 -1.13 -8.23 -4.88
N VAL A 257 -2.33 -7.70 -4.73
CA VAL A 257 -2.83 -6.64 -5.60
C VAL A 257 -2.19 -5.31 -5.15
N SER A 258 -0.93 -5.06 -5.56
CA SER A 258 -0.19 -3.87 -5.10
C SER A 258 -0.61 -2.57 -5.78
N GLU A 259 -1.38 -2.68 -6.88
CA GLU A 259 -2.04 -1.54 -7.50
C GLU A 259 -3.33 -1.96 -8.19
N PHE A 260 -4.41 -1.20 -7.98
CA PHE A 260 -5.63 -1.36 -8.75
C PHE A 260 -6.48 -0.09 -8.77
N ASN A 261 -7.37 0.00 -9.75
CA ASN A 261 -8.46 0.97 -9.77
C ASN A 261 -9.70 0.40 -10.47
N ILE A 262 -10.85 1.08 -10.31
CA ILE A 262 -12.12 0.69 -10.93
C ILE A 262 -12.35 1.31 -12.31
N CYS A 263 -11.53 2.30 -12.70
CA CYS A 263 -11.53 2.91 -14.03
C CYS A 263 -10.74 2.07 -15.05
N ASP A 264 -10.52 2.61 -16.24
CA ASP A 264 -9.66 2.02 -17.25
C ASP A 264 -8.16 2.28 -16.98
N ALA A 265 -7.30 1.56 -17.69
CA ALA A 265 -5.86 1.57 -17.50
C ALA A 265 -5.17 2.89 -17.89
N SER A 266 -5.89 3.87 -18.43
CA SER A 266 -5.35 5.21 -18.62
C SER A 266 -5.32 6.04 -17.34
N GLY A 267 -6.01 5.59 -16.27
CA GLY A 267 -6.24 6.34 -15.04
C GLY A 267 -7.32 7.43 -15.17
N GLY A 268 -7.58 7.92 -16.36
CA GLY A 268 -8.50 9.04 -16.63
C GLY A 268 -9.84 8.65 -17.28
N GLY A 269 -10.05 7.38 -17.58
CA GLY A 269 -11.21 6.94 -18.35
C GLY A 269 -12.40 6.46 -17.51
N ALA A 270 -13.29 5.72 -18.15
CA ALA A 270 -14.56 5.30 -17.55
C ALA A 270 -14.40 4.29 -16.43
N ILE A 271 -15.29 4.34 -15.45
CA ILE A 271 -15.47 3.34 -14.39
C ILE A 271 -16.32 2.16 -14.89
N ASP A 272 -16.01 0.94 -14.44
CA ASP A 272 -16.82 -0.27 -14.65
C ASP A 272 -17.10 -0.96 -13.30
N GLU A 273 -18.13 -0.51 -12.61
CA GLU A 273 -18.53 -1.05 -11.29
C GLU A 273 -18.85 -2.55 -11.33
N LYS A 274 -19.41 -3.04 -12.45
CA LYS A 274 -19.70 -4.47 -12.59
C LYS A 274 -18.42 -5.30 -12.64
N SER A 275 -17.40 -4.84 -13.36
CA SER A 275 -16.10 -5.49 -13.39
C SER A 275 -15.38 -5.33 -12.06
N ALA A 276 -15.50 -4.17 -11.40
CA ALA A 276 -14.96 -3.92 -10.07
C ALA A 276 -15.55 -4.88 -9.02
N ALA A 277 -16.88 -5.08 -9.03
CA ALA A 277 -17.54 -6.05 -8.16
C ALA A 277 -17.01 -7.48 -8.37
N ALA A 278 -16.78 -7.90 -9.62
CA ALA A 278 -16.23 -9.23 -9.92
C ALA A 278 -14.74 -9.36 -9.49
N TRP A 279 -13.98 -8.28 -9.50
CA TRP A 279 -12.63 -8.26 -8.92
C TRP A 279 -12.67 -8.33 -7.39
N ARG A 280 -13.58 -7.58 -6.77
CA ARG A 280 -13.78 -7.62 -5.30
C ARG A 280 -14.17 -9.01 -4.82
N GLU A 281 -15.04 -9.73 -5.56
CA GLU A 281 -15.39 -11.12 -5.26
C GLU A 281 -14.13 -12.01 -5.27
N LEU A 282 -13.29 -11.93 -6.32
CA LEU A 282 -12.03 -12.68 -6.39
C LEU A 282 -11.08 -12.34 -5.24
N ILE A 283 -10.90 -11.05 -4.93
CA ILE A 283 -10.08 -10.58 -3.80
C ILE A 283 -10.57 -11.18 -2.48
N GLY A 284 -11.88 -11.17 -2.26
CA GLY A 284 -12.50 -11.72 -1.04
C GLY A 284 -12.39 -13.24 -0.95
N ASP A 285 -12.62 -13.97 -2.06
CA ASP A 285 -12.57 -15.43 -2.09
C ASP A 285 -11.18 -15.98 -1.73
N TYR A 286 -10.12 -15.26 -2.09
CA TYR A 286 -8.73 -15.67 -1.84
C TYR A 286 -8.03 -14.84 -0.76
N ASN A 287 -8.73 -13.93 -0.08
CA ASN A 287 -8.19 -13.05 0.95
C ASN A 287 -6.94 -12.28 0.46
N LEU A 288 -6.96 -11.77 -0.77
CA LEU A 288 -5.82 -11.06 -1.35
C LEU A 288 -5.68 -9.67 -0.73
N SER A 289 -4.48 -9.32 -0.32
CA SER A 289 -4.12 -7.95 0.06
C SER A 289 -4.21 -7.01 -1.15
N TYR A 290 -4.59 -5.73 -0.92
CA TYR A 290 -4.76 -4.78 -2.01
C TYR A 290 -4.41 -3.33 -1.65
N MET A 291 -3.86 -2.59 -2.64
CA MET A 291 -3.57 -1.15 -2.58
C MET A 291 -4.26 -0.45 -3.75
N ALA A 292 -5.13 0.51 -3.46
CA ALA A 292 -5.81 1.28 -4.52
C ALA A 292 -4.95 2.44 -5.00
N TRP A 293 -4.89 2.64 -6.28
CA TRP A 293 -4.32 3.83 -6.93
C TRP A 293 -5.38 4.91 -7.05
N SER A 294 -5.21 6.17 -6.62
CA SER A 294 -4.13 6.69 -5.79
C SER A 294 -4.66 7.79 -4.85
N LEU A 295 -4.01 7.93 -3.69
CA LEU A 295 -4.29 9.00 -2.72
C LEU A 295 -3.70 10.32 -3.27
N SER A 296 -4.50 11.03 -4.02
CA SER A 296 -4.19 12.31 -4.65
C SER A 296 -5.48 13.03 -5.02
N ASN A 297 -5.37 14.30 -5.40
CA ASN A 297 -6.40 15.07 -6.05
C ASN A 297 -6.01 15.40 -7.51
N ALA A 298 -5.33 14.47 -8.19
CA ALA A 298 -5.05 14.58 -9.61
C ALA A 298 -6.34 14.74 -10.42
N ASP A 299 -6.27 15.46 -11.53
CA ASP A 299 -7.42 15.61 -12.46
C ASP A 299 -7.55 14.35 -13.33
N GLU A 300 -7.85 13.23 -12.67
CA GLU A 300 -8.04 11.92 -13.28
C GLU A 300 -9.06 11.09 -12.50
N THR A 301 -9.69 10.12 -13.16
CA THR A 301 -10.71 9.25 -12.54
C THR A 301 -10.14 8.37 -11.44
N ALA A 302 -8.87 8.00 -11.55
CA ALA A 302 -8.19 7.15 -10.58
C ALA A 302 -7.89 7.85 -9.25
N ALA A 303 -7.84 9.20 -9.21
CA ALA A 303 -7.62 9.95 -7.98
C ALA A 303 -8.76 9.72 -7.00
N LEU A 304 -8.42 9.51 -5.71
CA LEU A 304 -9.41 9.24 -4.66
C LEU A 304 -10.09 10.53 -4.16
N ILE A 305 -9.42 11.66 -4.29
CA ILE A 305 -9.90 12.98 -3.88
C ILE A 305 -10.24 13.78 -5.13
N ARG A 306 -11.29 14.57 -5.07
CA ARG A 306 -11.69 15.44 -6.20
C ARG A 306 -10.59 16.45 -6.52
N ALA A 307 -10.36 16.70 -7.79
CA ALA A 307 -9.34 17.65 -8.28
C ALA A 307 -9.52 19.09 -7.75
N ASP A 308 -10.76 19.50 -7.48
CA ASP A 308 -11.08 20.82 -6.93
C ASP A 308 -11.03 20.89 -5.39
N CYS A 309 -10.72 19.80 -4.70
CA CYS A 309 -10.60 19.75 -3.25
C CYS A 309 -9.18 20.17 -2.82
N PRO A 310 -9.02 21.26 -2.06
CA PRO A 310 -7.71 21.72 -1.60
C PRO A 310 -7.23 21.03 -0.32
N LYS A 311 -8.05 20.16 0.28
CA LYS A 311 -7.70 19.47 1.52
C LYS A 311 -6.81 18.27 1.26
N THR A 312 -5.93 18.03 2.20
CA THR A 312 -5.04 16.85 2.20
C THR A 312 -5.37 15.84 3.31
N SER A 313 -6.49 16.04 4.04
CA SER A 313 -7.00 15.13 5.08
C SER A 313 -8.46 15.45 5.42
N ASP A 314 -9.09 14.64 6.26
CA ASP A 314 -10.43 14.85 6.84
C ASP A 314 -11.50 15.14 5.76
N TRP A 315 -11.46 14.35 4.71
CA TRP A 315 -12.37 14.53 3.56
C TRP A 315 -13.78 14.08 3.91
N THR A 316 -14.74 14.94 3.58
CA THR A 316 -16.16 14.58 3.55
C THR A 316 -16.46 13.75 2.30
N GLU A 317 -17.61 13.10 2.27
CA GLU A 317 -18.05 12.29 1.11
C GLU A 317 -18.11 13.10 -0.19
N ASP A 318 -18.54 14.37 -0.11
CA ASP A 318 -18.64 15.28 -1.27
C ASP A 318 -17.26 15.71 -1.81
N GLU A 319 -16.20 15.58 -1.02
CA GLU A 319 -14.81 15.89 -1.40
C GLU A 319 -14.10 14.70 -2.02
N LEU A 320 -14.66 13.50 -1.92
CA LEU A 320 -14.15 12.31 -2.57
C LEU A 320 -14.59 12.23 -4.04
N SER A 321 -13.72 11.69 -4.88
CA SER A 321 -14.09 11.30 -6.24
C SER A 321 -15.10 10.14 -6.23
N GLU A 322 -15.60 9.73 -7.39
CA GLU A 322 -16.43 8.52 -7.50
C GLU A 322 -15.65 7.27 -7.06
N THR A 323 -14.41 7.14 -7.52
CA THR A 323 -13.48 6.08 -7.11
C THR A 323 -13.21 6.12 -5.60
N GLY A 324 -12.98 7.30 -5.03
CA GLY A 324 -12.74 7.48 -3.60
C GLY A 324 -13.92 7.05 -2.73
N ARG A 325 -15.15 7.40 -3.11
CA ARG A 325 -16.37 6.97 -2.41
C ARG A 325 -16.55 5.46 -2.46
N TRP A 326 -16.39 4.88 -3.65
CA TRP A 326 -16.47 3.42 -3.83
C TRP A 326 -15.43 2.69 -2.96
N LEU A 327 -14.18 3.14 -2.97
CA LEU A 327 -13.11 2.52 -2.19
C LEU A 327 -13.35 2.61 -0.68
N ARG A 328 -13.76 3.80 -0.20
CA ARG A 328 -14.07 4.01 1.21
C ARG A 328 -15.17 3.06 1.71
N GLU A 329 -16.22 2.87 0.91
CA GLU A 329 -17.29 1.92 1.22
C GLU A 329 -16.76 0.49 1.28
N VAL A 330 -16.02 0.05 0.26
CA VAL A 330 -15.44 -1.29 0.19
C VAL A 330 -14.51 -1.58 1.38
N MET A 331 -13.62 -0.66 1.71
CA MET A 331 -12.69 -0.85 2.83
C MET A 331 -13.39 -0.92 4.18
N ARG A 332 -14.45 -0.14 4.39
CA ARG A 332 -15.27 -0.19 5.61
C ARG A 332 -15.96 -1.54 5.77
N GLU A 333 -16.59 -2.02 4.70
CA GLU A 333 -17.24 -3.34 4.71
C GLU A 333 -16.26 -4.49 4.94
N ASP A 334 -15.05 -4.40 4.35
CA ASP A 334 -14.01 -5.41 4.55
C ASP A 334 -13.38 -5.31 5.95
N GLY A 335 -13.30 -4.10 6.53
CA GLY A 335 -12.82 -3.88 7.90
C GLY A 335 -13.73 -4.45 8.98
N GLU A 336 -15.04 -4.56 8.72
CA GLU A 336 -16.02 -5.17 9.64
C GLU A 336 -15.92 -6.70 9.70
N LYS A 337 -15.26 -7.34 8.72
CA LYS A 337 -15.13 -8.82 8.64
C LYS A 337 -13.95 -9.35 9.46
N TYR A 338 -12.99 -8.50 9.83
CA TYR A 338 -11.72 -8.81 10.48
C TYR A 338 -11.48 -7.88 11.68
#